data_41ed3424e9ee430fbba3e4fd9298ebc0
#
_entry.id   41ed3424e9ee430fbba3e4fd9298ebc0
#
_cell.length_a   1.000
_cell.length_b   1.000
_cell.length_c   1.000
_cell.angle_alpha   90.00
_cell.angle_beta   90.00
_cell.angle_gamma   90.00
#
_symmetry.space_group_name_H-M   'P 1'
#
loop_
_entity.id
_entity.type
_entity.pdbx_description
1 polymer ?
#
loop_
_entity_poly.entity_id
_entity_poly.type
_entity_poly.pdbx_seq_one_letter_code
_entity_poly.pdbx_strand_id
1 'polypeptide(L)'
;MRAIYLDNKIKGAINQLINYFIEGVFDCNNTKVIFKYYKESFLYYKRQLKKYKINHEYFFSVNKLDMSSYKVVFYLFNAQSNCRILTYRNAKHIFITHGESNKLASIKPIIRIYDYVVCAGDAGVSRYLENGIFSRYDVENHRIIKMGDTFIGKSVFKKISDKKNAYILYAPTWEGGIKSEQYSSLSEDLYAFKTIQKYAQKSDIKKIIIQAHPNTGHRDKKYRKYLNQGIKFLKSYNLEVENMGIYNHKTSFLNKFFLKRSSKDIYPIYQAFVDISAMEIQLLNEYIPIFIFINKTKNAIVNKQILKDYYDKITIQSDVIQTESVKELEQIKDFYIGYSFDELKSMTKNKRVDWLVDFVSKENYGNKI
;
A
#
# COMPACT_ATOMS: atom_id res chain seq x y z
N MET A 1 24.52 -10.04 -5.52
CA MET A 1 23.81 -8.75 -5.59
C MET A 1 22.32 -9.01 -5.68
N ARG A 2 21.45 -8.06 -5.27
CA ARG A 2 19.99 -8.16 -5.39
C ARG A 2 19.45 -7.05 -6.30
N ALA A 3 18.33 -7.32 -6.97
CA ALA A 3 17.69 -6.37 -7.86
C ALA A 3 16.23 -6.15 -7.47
N ILE A 4 15.70 -4.97 -7.80
CA ILE A 4 14.26 -4.70 -7.84
C ILE A 4 13.89 -4.50 -9.30
N TYR A 5 13.02 -5.36 -9.82
CA TYR A 5 12.59 -5.30 -11.20
C TYR A 5 11.28 -4.51 -11.34
N LEU A 6 11.26 -3.57 -12.28
CA LEU A 6 10.13 -2.68 -12.52
C LEU A 6 9.78 -2.59 -14.01
N ASP A 7 8.75 -3.33 -14.43
CA ASP A 7 8.11 -3.21 -15.73
C ASP A 7 6.78 -2.47 -15.58
N ASN A 8 6.85 -1.14 -15.46
CA ASN A 8 5.66 -0.31 -15.23
C ASN A 8 5.86 1.06 -15.90
N LYS A 9 4.81 1.53 -16.61
CA LYS A 9 4.78 2.84 -17.26
C LYS A 9 4.20 3.96 -16.42
N ILE A 10 3.60 3.64 -15.26
CA ILE A 10 2.92 4.60 -14.39
C ILE A 10 3.96 5.34 -13.53
N LYS A 11 4.01 6.66 -13.63
CA LYS A 11 4.98 7.49 -12.89
C LYS A 11 4.92 7.28 -11.37
N GLY A 12 3.74 7.03 -10.81
CA GLY A 12 3.57 6.76 -9.38
C GLY A 12 4.28 5.51 -8.87
N ALA A 13 4.55 4.52 -9.73
CA ALA A 13 5.21 3.28 -9.34
C ALA A 13 6.62 3.51 -8.77
N ILE A 14 7.40 4.42 -9.38
CA ILE A 14 8.76 4.71 -8.90
C ILE A 14 8.75 5.41 -7.53
N ASN A 15 7.72 6.19 -7.22
CA ASN A 15 7.62 6.88 -5.93
C ASN A 15 7.39 5.88 -4.79
N GLN A 16 6.57 4.86 -5.02
CA GLN A 16 6.35 3.78 -4.04
C GLN A 16 7.63 2.99 -3.78
N LEU A 17 8.39 2.70 -4.85
CA LEU A 17 9.68 2.03 -4.75
C LEU A 17 10.70 2.88 -3.97
N ILE A 18 10.79 4.18 -4.27
CA ILE A 18 11.73 5.10 -3.61
C ILE A 18 11.43 5.21 -2.11
N ASN A 19 10.16 5.17 -1.71
CA ASN A 19 9.80 5.19 -0.29
C ASN A 19 10.46 4.05 0.48
N TYR A 20 10.59 2.85 -0.09
CA TYR A 20 11.29 1.75 0.57
C TYR A 20 12.79 2.03 0.80
N PHE A 21 13.43 2.80 -0.07
CA PHE A 21 14.80 3.24 0.17
C PHE A 21 14.87 4.36 1.23
N ILE A 22 13.96 5.33 1.19
CA ILE A 22 13.89 6.42 2.18
C ILE A 22 13.61 5.86 3.58
N GLU A 23 12.76 4.83 3.69
CA GLU A 23 12.40 4.17 4.94
C GLU A 23 13.44 3.16 5.42
N GLY A 24 14.54 2.99 4.67
CA GLY A 24 15.61 2.08 5.00
C GLY A 24 15.23 0.59 4.89
N VAL A 25 14.25 0.24 4.05
CA VAL A 25 13.92 -1.16 3.74
C VAL A 25 14.98 -1.75 2.81
N PHE A 26 15.36 -1.00 1.78
CA PHE A 26 16.44 -1.35 0.87
C PHE A 26 17.62 -0.40 1.03
N ASP A 27 18.83 -0.96 0.95
CA ASP A 27 20.08 -0.21 0.93
C ASP A 27 20.52 0.04 -0.52
N CYS A 28 20.87 1.29 -0.81
CA CYS A 28 21.35 1.71 -2.12
C CYS A 28 22.68 1.04 -2.55
N ASN A 29 23.48 0.57 -1.58
CA ASN A 29 24.80 -0.02 -1.83
C ASN A 29 24.70 -1.47 -2.35
N ASN A 30 23.68 -2.22 -1.92
CA ASN A 30 23.54 -3.64 -2.25
C ASN A 30 22.31 -3.98 -3.10
N THR A 31 21.47 -2.98 -3.41
CA THR A 31 20.23 -3.16 -4.16
C THR A 31 20.22 -2.26 -5.40
N LYS A 32 20.04 -2.85 -6.57
CA LYS A 32 19.95 -2.13 -7.86
C LYS A 32 18.52 -2.16 -8.39
N VAL A 33 18.06 -1.04 -8.92
CA VAL A 33 16.74 -0.94 -9.57
C VAL A 33 16.92 -1.15 -11.07
N ILE A 34 16.22 -2.14 -11.61
CA ILE A 34 16.22 -2.46 -13.05
C ILE A 34 14.84 -2.13 -13.59
N PHE A 35 14.74 -1.17 -14.49
CA PHE A 35 13.45 -0.76 -15.01
C PHE A 35 13.36 -0.72 -16.52
N LYS A 36 12.19 -1.07 -17.05
CA LYS A 36 11.93 -1.05 -18.48
C LYS A 36 11.78 0.36 -18.99
N TYR A 37 12.36 0.62 -20.18
CA TYR A 37 12.17 1.88 -20.88
C TYR A 37 10.73 2.02 -21.37
N TYR A 38 10.09 3.12 -20.94
CA TYR A 38 8.82 3.62 -21.45
C TYR A 38 8.93 5.11 -21.68
N LYS A 39 8.69 5.59 -22.89
CA LYS A 39 8.83 7.00 -23.28
C LYS A 39 8.17 7.96 -22.28
N GLU A 40 6.98 7.60 -21.78
CA GLU A 40 6.17 8.43 -20.89
C GLU A 40 6.73 8.57 -19.49
N SER A 41 7.47 7.58 -18.99
CA SER A 41 7.93 7.55 -17.58
C SER A 41 9.45 7.58 -17.44
N PHE A 42 10.22 7.29 -18.49
CA PHE A 42 11.67 7.11 -18.43
C PHE A 42 12.43 8.29 -17.79
N LEU A 43 12.23 9.51 -18.32
CA LEU A 43 12.94 10.69 -17.80
C LEU A 43 12.57 10.97 -16.34
N TYR A 44 11.32 10.72 -15.99
CA TYR A 44 10.86 10.87 -14.61
C TYR A 44 11.52 9.84 -13.69
N TYR A 45 11.55 8.57 -14.05
CA TYR A 45 12.20 7.50 -13.29
C TYR A 45 13.68 7.79 -13.07
N LYS A 46 14.40 8.09 -14.16
CA LYS A 46 15.83 8.40 -14.12
C LYS A 46 16.13 9.60 -13.20
N ARG A 47 15.31 10.67 -13.30
CA ARG A 47 15.47 11.87 -12.44
C ARG A 47 15.24 11.52 -10.97
N GLN A 48 14.18 10.76 -10.65
CA GLN A 48 13.87 10.40 -9.27
C GLN A 48 14.94 9.48 -8.67
N LEU A 49 15.36 8.43 -9.36
CA LEU A 49 16.41 7.52 -8.91
C LEU A 49 17.73 8.24 -8.67
N LYS A 50 18.15 9.14 -9.59
CA LYS A 50 19.34 9.97 -9.41
C LYS A 50 19.23 10.91 -8.20
N LYS A 51 18.07 11.55 -8.00
CA LYS A 51 17.82 12.45 -6.87
C LYS A 51 18.09 11.77 -5.52
N TYR A 52 17.68 10.52 -5.38
CA TYR A 52 17.85 9.74 -4.15
C TYR A 52 19.09 8.83 -4.16
N LYS A 53 19.99 9.01 -5.13
CA LYS A 53 21.26 8.27 -5.28
C LYS A 53 21.07 6.74 -5.33
N ILE A 54 19.93 6.28 -5.86
CA ILE A 54 19.61 4.86 -5.98
C ILE A 54 20.31 4.31 -7.24
N ASN A 55 21.10 3.24 -7.06
CA ASN A 55 21.76 2.56 -8.16
C ASN A 55 20.73 1.94 -9.10
N HIS A 56 20.84 2.22 -10.40
CA HIS A 56 19.83 1.79 -11.37
C HIS A 56 20.36 1.56 -12.77
N GLU A 57 19.68 0.71 -13.51
CA GLU A 57 19.84 0.52 -14.93
C GLU A 57 18.48 0.42 -15.61
N TYR A 58 18.46 0.56 -16.94
CA TYR A 58 17.25 0.41 -17.73
C TYR A 58 17.50 -0.48 -18.94
N PHE A 59 16.43 -1.08 -19.44
CA PHE A 59 16.47 -1.95 -20.59
C PHE A 59 15.33 -1.66 -21.57
N PHE A 60 15.54 -1.95 -22.84
CA PHE A 60 14.52 -1.86 -23.89
C PHE A 60 13.84 -3.22 -24.13
N SER A 61 14.63 -4.28 -24.14
CA SER A 61 14.17 -5.65 -24.34
C SER A 61 14.76 -6.58 -23.28
N VAL A 62 13.93 -7.45 -22.74
CA VAL A 62 14.33 -8.44 -21.73
C VAL A 62 15.46 -9.35 -22.29
N ASN A 63 15.41 -9.69 -23.57
CA ASN A 63 16.42 -10.57 -24.20
C ASN A 63 17.85 -10.00 -24.21
N LYS A 64 17.99 -8.70 -23.94
CA LYS A 64 19.29 -8.00 -23.85
C LYS A 64 19.70 -7.68 -22.43
N LEU A 65 18.93 -8.09 -21.45
CA LEU A 65 19.19 -7.84 -20.04
C LEU A 65 20.00 -8.98 -19.46
N ASP A 66 21.17 -8.70 -18.91
CA ASP A 66 21.95 -9.67 -18.16
C ASP A 66 21.55 -9.69 -16.68
N MET A 67 21.05 -10.82 -16.21
CA MET A 67 20.63 -11.04 -14.83
C MET A 67 21.59 -11.97 -14.08
N SER A 68 22.69 -12.41 -14.66
CA SER A 68 23.61 -13.42 -14.11
C SER A 68 24.23 -13.04 -12.76
N SER A 69 24.43 -11.73 -12.52
CA SER A 69 25.02 -11.22 -11.28
C SER A 69 24.04 -11.13 -10.10
N TYR A 70 22.73 -11.35 -10.32
CA TYR A 70 21.70 -11.22 -9.29
C TYR A 70 21.28 -12.58 -8.75
N LYS A 71 21.36 -12.74 -7.42
CA LYS A 71 20.86 -13.92 -6.71
C LYS A 71 19.39 -13.84 -6.37
N VAL A 72 18.88 -12.62 -6.17
CA VAL A 72 17.50 -12.35 -5.79
C VAL A 72 16.94 -11.18 -6.60
N VAL A 73 15.71 -11.32 -7.07
CA VAL A 73 14.95 -10.29 -7.77
C VAL A 73 13.62 -10.03 -7.06
N PHE A 74 13.41 -8.81 -6.62
CA PHE A 74 12.19 -8.37 -5.94
C PHE A 74 11.19 -7.73 -6.91
N TYR A 75 9.91 -7.98 -6.67
CA TYR A 75 8.79 -7.43 -7.45
C TYR A 75 7.77 -6.74 -6.53
N LEU A 76 7.49 -5.46 -6.79
CA LEU A 76 6.48 -4.70 -6.08
C LEU A 76 5.09 -4.83 -6.72
N PHE A 77 5.05 -5.00 -8.03
CA PHE A 77 3.81 -5.01 -8.81
C PHE A 77 3.61 -6.35 -9.47
N ASN A 78 2.42 -6.91 -9.31
CA ASN A 78 2.04 -8.17 -9.92
C ASN A 78 1.60 -7.94 -11.38
N ALA A 79 2.58 -7.75 -12.27
CA ALA A 79 2.36 -7.52 -13.69
C ALA A 79 2.64 -8.79 -14.51
N GLN A 80 1.78 -9.08 -15.48
CA GLN A 80 1.97 -10.23 -16.36
C GLN A 80 3.32 -10.18 -17.13
N SER A 81 3.81 -8.97 -17.42
CA SER A 81 5.12 -8.79 -18.07
C SER A 81 6.29 -9.32 -17.24
N ASN A 82 6.12 -9.49 -15.92
CA ASN A 82 7.15 -10.06 -15.04
C ASN A 82 7.49 -11.53 -15.41
N CYS A 83 6.57 -12.27 -16.05
CA CYS A 83 6.82 -13.64 -16.51
C CYS A 83 8.07 -13.76 -17.38
N ARG A 84 8.44 -12.72 -18.12
CA ARG A 84 9.61 -12.73 -19.02
C ARG A 84 10.93 -12.83 -18.25
N ILE A 85 11.02 -12.27 -17.04
CA ILE A 85 12.23 -12.27 -16.22
C ILE A 85 12.36 -13.57 -15.41
N LEU A 86 11.28 -14.27 -15.15
CA LEU A 86 11.29 -15.53 -14.42
C LEU A 86 12.03 -16.67 -15.15
N THR A 87 12.37 -16.46 -16.42
CA THR A 87 13.21 -17.38 -17.18
C THR A 87 14.67 -17.41 -16.68
N TYR A 88 15.11 -16.41 -15.94
CA TYR A 88 16.45 -16.39 -15.32
C TYR A 88 16.47 -17.20 -14.03
N ARG A 89 16.57 -18.52 -14.20
CA ARG A 89 16.45 -19.53 -13.12
C ARG A 89 17.53 -19.47 -12.04
N ASN A 90 18.64 -18.79 -12.30
CA ASN A 90 19.75 -18.63 -11.34
C ASN A 90 19.43 -17.61 -10.23
N ALA A 91 18.39 -16.82 -10.39
CA ALA A 91 17.91 -15.89 -9.39
C ALA A 91 16.62 -16.42 -8.73
N LYS A 92 16.46 -16.16 -7.43
CA LYS A 92 15.18 -16.36 -6.73
C LYS A 92 14.28 -15.13 -6.93
N HIS A 93 13.05 -15.37 -7.30
CA HIS A 93 12.07 -14.34 -7.63
C HIS A 93 11.08 -14.16 -6.48
N ILE A 94 11.06 -12.97 -5.86
CA ILE A 94 10.28 -12.69 -4.65
C ILE A 94 9.27 -11.58 -4.91
N PHE A 95 8.00 -11.86 -4.73
CA PHE A 95 6.95 -10.84 -4.75
C PHE A 95 6.78 -10.25 -3.36
N ILE A 96 7.05 -8.95 -3.20
CA ILE A 96 6.99 -8.24 -1.91
C ILE A 96 5.80 -7.29 -1.78
N THR A 97 4.96 -7.19 -2.83
CA THR A 97 3.85 -6.24 -2.90
C THR A 97 4.27 -4.76 -2.77
N HIS A 98 3.35 -3.86 -2.83
CA HIS A 98 3.52 -2.42 -2.61
C HIS A 98 2.52 -1.89 -1.57
N GLY A 99 2.09 -2.77 -0.67
CA GLY A 99 1.15 -2.56 0.41
C GLY A 99 0.12 -3.68 0.49
N GLU A 100 -0.23 -4.06 1.70
CA GLU A 100 -1.30 -5.02 1.98
C GLU A 100 -2.67 -4.39 1.74
N SER A 101 -3.58 -5.13 1.12
CA SER A 101 -4.96 -4.68 0.99
C SER A 101 -5.93 -5.85 0.79
N ASN A 102 -7.18 -5.65 1.18
CA ASN A 102 -8.26 -6.62 1.02
C ASN A 102 -9.02 -6.44 -0.32
N LYS A 103 -8.32 -5.99 -1.36
CA LYS A 103 -8.85 -5.87 -2.73
C LYS A 103 -8.73 -7.19 -3.48
N LEU A 104 -9.63 -7.43 -4.44
CA LEU A 104 -9.54 -8.56 -5.36
C LEU A 104 -8.20 -8.59 -6.13
N ALA A 105 -7.58 -7.45 -6.36
CA ALA A 105 -6.25 -7.38 -6.97
C ALA A 105 -5.17 -8.13 -6.17
N SER A 106 -5.35 -8.29 -4.85
CA SER A 106 -4.41 -8.96 -3.95
C SER A 106 -4.49 -10.50 -4.02
N ILE A 107 -5.52 -11.05 -4.68
CA ILE A 107 -5.73 -12.49 -4.82
C ILE A 107 -5.67 -12.97 -6.28
N LYS A 108 -4.96 -12.24 -7.13
CA LYS A 108 -4.78 -12.67 -8.55
C LYS A 108 -3.89 -13.91 -8.62
N PRO A 109 -4.32 -15.00 -9.28
CA PRO A 109 -3.56 -16.26 -9.34
C PRO A 109 -2.15 -16.14 -9.92
N ILE A 110 -1.88 -15.08 -10.70
CA ILE A 110 -0.54 -14.83 -11.27
C ILE A 110 0.55 -14.66 -10.17
N ILE A 111 0.18 -14.40 -8.91
CA ILE A 111 1.14 -14.36 -7.79
C ILE A 111 1.90 -15.70 -7.64
N ARG A 112 1.32 -16.80 -8.09
CA ARG A 112 1.95 -18.13 -8.05
C ARG A 112 3.20 -18.28 -8.93
N ILE A 113 3.47 -17.34 -9.83
CA ILE A 113 4.65 -17.43 -10.71
C ILE A 113 5.97 -17.18 -9.97
N TYR A 114 5.94 -16.52 -8.80
CA TYR A 114 7.14 -16.23 -8.04
C TYR A 114 7.56 -17.42 -7.17
N ASP A 115 8.86 -17.53 -6.92
CA ASP A 115 9.41 -18.58 -6.04
C ASP A 115 8.91 -18.38 -4.61
N TYR A 116 8.90 -17.11 -4.13
CA TYR A 116 8.42 -16.72 -2.81
C TYR A 116 7.48 -15.51 -2.88
N VAL A 117 6.57 -15.49 -1.94
CA VAL A 117 5.62 -14.38 -1.77
C VAL A 117 5.69 -13.87 -0.34
N VAL A 118 5.86 -12.57 -0.19
CA VAL A 118 5.84 -11.91 1.12
C VAL A 118 4.46 -11.36 1.40
N CYS A 119 4.00 -11.53 2.64
CA CYS A 119 2.82 -10.85 3.19
C CYS A 119 3.16 -10.26 4.57
N ALA A 120 2.27 -9.41 5.08
CA ALA A 120 2.50 -8.77 6.37
C ALA A 120 2.19 -9.67 7.57
N GLY A 121 1.21 -10.58 7.48
CA GLY A 121 0.80 -11.43 8.59
C GLY A 121 -0.17 -12.53 8.18
N ASP A 122 -0.82 -13.13 9.17
CA ASP A 122 -1.75 -14.26 8.97
C ASP A 122 -2.97 -13.89 8.12
N ALA A 123 -3.40 -12.63 8.13
CA ALA A 123 -4.45 -12.14 7.24
C ALA A 123 -4.06 -12.31 5.76
N GLY A 124 -2.80 -12.09 5.41
CA GLY A 124 -2.28 -12.31 4.06
C GLY A 124 -2.26 -13.80 3.69
N VAL A 125 -1.80 -14.65 4.60
CA VAL A 125 -1.78 -16.12 4.42
C VAL A 125 -3.19 -16.65 4.23
N SER A 126 -4.12 -16.31 5.14
CA SER A 126 -5.52 -16.76 5.08
C SER A 126 -6.18 -16.33 3.77
N ARG A 127 -5.94 -15.10 3.34
CA ARG A 127 -6.45 -14.57 2.06
C ARG A 127 -6.01 -15.43 0.86
N TYR A 128 -4.77 -15.89 0.86
CA TYR A 128 -4.27 -16.76 -0.21
C TYR A 128 -4.87 -18.17 -0.14
N LEU A 129 -5.00 -18.74 1.07
CA LEU A 129 -5.57 -20.07 1.27
C LEU A 129 -7.06 -20.10 0.92
N GLU A 130 -7.85 -19.16 1.44
CA GLU A 130 -9.31 -19.10 1.22
C GLU A 130 -9.68 -18.93 -0.26
N ASN A 131 -8.83 -18.24 -1.02
CA ASN A 131 -9.06 -18.04 -2.45
C ASN A 131 -8.33 -19.05 -3.35
N GLY A 132 -7.78 -20.11 -2.78
CA GLY A 132 -7.13 -21.19 -3.55
C GLY A 132 -5.90 -20.72 -4.33
N ILE A 133 -5.26 -19.62 -3.92
CA ILE A 133 -4.04 -19.12 -4.59
C ILE A 133 -2.85 -19.99 -4.19
N PHE A 134 -2.76 -20.37 -2.93
CA PHE A 134 -1.75 -21.26 -2.38
C PHE A 134 -2.42 -22.32 -1.51
N SER A 135 -1.70 -23.42 -1.26
CA SER A 135 -2.09 -24.52 -0.40
C SER A 135 -1.43 -24.42 0.98
N ARG A 136 -1.88 -25.25 1.94
CA ARG A 136 -1.19 -25.40 3.24
C ARG A 136 0.24 -25.86 3.07
N TYR A 137 0.50 -26.74 2.10
CA TYR A 137 1.84 -27.19 1.74
C TYR A 137 2.77 -26.03 1.36
N ASP A 138 2.27 -25.02 0.60
CA ASP A 138 3.06 -23.82 0.25
C ASP A 138 3.40 -22.98 1.49
N VAL A 139 2.51 -22.93 2.49
CA VAL A 139 2.75 -22.21 3.76
C VAL A 139 3.77 -22.96 4.62
N GLU A 140 3.61 -24.25 4.79
CA GLU A 140 4.49 -25.13 5.59
C GLU A 140 5.91 -25.17 5.02
N ASN A 141 6.06 -25.08 3.70
CA ASN A 141 7.34 -24.99 3.00
C ASN A 141 7.82 -23.54 2.82
N HIS A 142 7.31 -22.59 3.58
CA HIS A 142 7.75 -21.19 3.61
C HIS A 142 7.76 -20.48 2.26
N ARG A 143 6.95 -20.94 1.28
CA ARG A 143 6.78 -20.22 0.02
C ARG A 143 6.09 -18.88 0.23
N ILE A 144 5.28 -18.77 1.30
CA ILE A 144 4.68 -17.54 1.78
C ILE A 144 5.36 -17.18 3.09
N ILE A 145 6.01 -16.01 3.13
CA ILE A 145 6.79 -15.54 4.26
C ILE A 145 6.13 -14.30 4.86
N LYS A 146 5.75 -14.37 6.14
CA LYS A 146 5.25 -13.22 6.89
C LYS A 146 6.43 -12.36 7.35
N MET A 147 6.45 -11.10 6.92
CA MET A 147 7.55 -10.15 7.18
C MET A 147 7.10 -8.93 8.01
N GLY A 148 5.95 -9.03 8.67
CA GLY A 148 5.44 -7.97 9.54
C GLY A 148 5.27 -6.64 8.82
N ASP A 149 5.70 -5.58 9.47
CA ASP A 149 5.63 -4.21 8.95
C ASP A 149 6.73 -3.86 7.94
N THR A 150 7.55 -4.82 7.51
CA THR A 150 8.73 -4.56 6.65
C THR A 150 8.37 -3.81 5.38
N PHE A 151 7.32 -4.25 4.68
CA PHE A 151 6.86 -3.64 3.43
C PHE A 151 5.56 -2.84 3.60
N ILE A 152 5.17 -2.54 4.84
CA ILE A 152 4.14 -1.56 5.13
C ILE A 152 4.80 -0.18 5.16
N GLY A 153 4.32 0.74 4.33
CA GLY A 153 4.87 2.10 4.24
C GLY A 153 4.76 2.84 5.57
N LYS A 154 5.75 3.66 5.87
CA LYS A 154 5.74 4.52 7.06
C LYS A 154 4.60 5.53 6.99
N SER A 155 3.86 5.66 8.08
CA SER A 155 2.80 6.64 8.23
C SER A 155 3.32 7.94 8.84
N VAL A 156 2.83 9.07 8.32
CA VAL A 156 2.97 10.39 8.98
C VAL A 156 1.83 10.63 9.97
N PHE A 157 0.89 9.70 10.07
CA PHE A 157 -0.24 9.75 10.98
C PHE A 157 0.09 9.00 12.25
N LYS A 158 -0.31 9.56 13.40
CA LYS A 158 -0.15 8.92 14.71
C LYS A 158 -1.47 9.01 15.48
N LYS A 159 -1.79 7.94 16.19
CA LYS A 159 -2.97 7.91 17.06
C LYS A 159 -2.87 8.97 18.13
N ILE A 160 -3.99 9.65 18.41
CA ILE A 160 -4.18 10.51 19.58
C ILE A 160 -5.53 10.22 20.21
N SER A 161 -5.60 10.34 21.54
CA SER A 161 -6.85 10.18 22.30
C SER A 161 -7.50 11.53 22.65
N ASP A 162 -6.71 12.61 22.70
CA ASP A 162 -7.21 13.96 22.92
C ASP A 162 -7.82 14.54 21.64
N LYS A 163 -9.09 14.92 21.71
CA LYS A 163 -9.85 15.50 20.59
C LYS A 163 -9.46 16.93 20.26
N LYS A 164 -8.98 17.71 21.24
CA LYS A 164 -8.77 19.16 21.11
C LYS A 164 -7.83 19.54 19.97
N ASN A 165 -6.77 18.73 19.75
CA ASN A 165 -5.78 18.95 18.68
C ASN A 165 -5.80 17.87 17.61
N ALA A 166 -6.81 17.03 17.61
CA ALA A 166 -6.91 15.90 16.71
C ALA A 166 -7.47 16.27 15.34
N TYR A 167 -7.08 15.46 14.37
CA TYR A 167 -7.68 15.45 13.04
C TYR A 167 -8.54 14.23 12.83
N ILE A 168 -9.55 14.37 11.97
CA ILE A 168 -10.19 13.26 11.27
C ILE A 168 -9.45 13.08 9.94
N LEU A 169 -8.99 11.86 9.66
CA LEU A 169 -8.38 11.54 8.38
C LEU A 169 -9.42 10.95 7.42
N TYR A 170 -9.46 11.45 6.19
CA TYR A 170 -10.17 10.81 5.09
C TYR A 170 -9.17 10.42 4.01
N ALA A 171 -9.06 9.10 3.73
CA ALA A 171 -8.12 8.58 2.75
C ALA A 171 -8.84 7.77 1.66
N PRO A 172 -9.53 8.44 0.71
CA PRO A 172 -10.21 7.76 -0.37
C PRO A 172 -9.22 7.14 -1.35
N THR A 173 -9.53 5.91 -1.81
CA THR A 173 -8.79 5.28 -2.90
C THR A 173 -9.22 5.85 -4.26
N TRP A 174 -8.51 5.49 -5.32
CA TRP A 174 -8.86 5.87 -6.68
C TRP A 174 -9.87 4.90 -7.31
N GLU A 175 -10.41 5.27 -8.44
CA GLU A 175 -11.45 4.54 -9.16
C GLU A 175 -10.99 3.22 -9.81
N GLY A 176 -9.72 2.81 -9.58
CA GLY A 176 -9.14 1.59 -10.13
C GLY A 176 -8.81 1.68 -11.62
N GLY A 177 -8.05 0.71 -12.12
CA GLY A 177 -7.68 0.60 -13.54
C GLY A 177 -8.84 0.20 -14.43
N ILE A 178 -9.75 -0.62 -13.92
CA ILE A 178 -10.95 -1.13 -14.60
C ILE A 178 -12.19 -0.92 -13.71
N LYS A 179 -13.39 -0.97 -14.30
CA LYS A 179 -14.65 -0.76 -13.55
C LYS A 179 -14.86 -1.78 -12.43
N SER A 180 -14.44 -3.02 -12.62
CA SER A 180 -14.57 -4.08 -11.61
C SER A 180 -13.69 -3.88 -10.38
N GLU A 181 -12.65 -3.04 -10.46
CA GLU A 181 -11.74 -2.72 -9.36
C GLU A 181 -12.03 -1.34 -8.72
N GLN A 182 -13.21 -0.79 -8.93
CA GLN A 182 -13.60 0.49 -8.35
C GLN A 182 -14.02 0.31 -6.89
N TYR A 183 -13.21 0.81 -5.96
CA TYR A 183 -13.44 0.79 -4.52
C TYR A 183 -13.57 2.18 -3.90
N SER A 184 -13.53 3.24 -4.72
CA SER A 184 -13.56 4.61 -4.23
C SER A 184 -14.92 4.99 -3.68
N SER A 185 -14.94 5.62 -2.51
CA SER A 185 -16.13 6.26 -1.92
C SER A 185 -16.41 7.65 -2.46
N LEU A 186 -15.54 8.16 -3.33
CA LEU A 186 -15.79 9.43 -4.02
C LEU A 186 -16.96 9.27 -4.99
N SER A 187 -18.04 10.03 -4.77
CA SER A 187 -19.31 9.92 -5.51
C SER A 187 -19.93 11.30 -5.74
N GLU A 188 -20.88 11.38 -6.67
CA GLU A 188 -21.57 12.60 -7.03
C GLU A 188 -22.47 13.13 -5.89
N ASP A 189 -23.07 12.23 -5.13
CA ASP A 189 -23.94 12.54 -3.98
C ASP A 189 -23.18 12.98 -2.74
N LEU A 190 -21.84 12.96 -2.79
CA LEU A 190 -20.93 13.32 -1.69
C LEU A 190 -21.17 12.51 -0.41
N TYR A 191 -21.66 11.27 -0.51
CA TYR A 191 -22.02 10.43 0.63
C TYR A 191 -20.91 10.35 1.70
N ALA A 192 -19.67 10.05 1.31
CA ALA A 192 -18.55 9.96 2.25
C ALA A 192 -18.29 11.29 2.98
N PHE A 193 -18.35 12.40 2.29
CA PHE A 193 -18.15 13.73 2.88
C PHE A 193 -19.27 14.11 3.85
N LYS A 194 -20.53 13.79 3.52
CA LYS A 194 -21.69 14.00 4.41
C LYS A 194 -21.56 13.15 5.68
N THR A 195 -21.10 11.90 5.56
CA THR A 195 -20.85 11.01 6.69
C THR A 195 -19.76 11.56 7.60
N ILE A 196 -18.65 12.01 7.04
CA ILE A 196 -17.52 12.59 7.79
C ILE A 196 -17.94 13.90 8.47
N GLN A 197 -18.73 14.74 7.80
CA GLN A 197 -19.25 15.99 8.37
C GLN A 197 -20.13 15.72 9.60
N LYS A 198 -21.07 14.76 9.52
CA LYS A 198 -21.91 14.36 10.67
C LYS A 198 -21.06 13.84 11.83
N TYR A 199 -20.03 13.02 11.52
CA TYR A 199 -19.11 12.50 12.54
C TYR A 199 -18.30 13.64 13.19
N ALA A 200 -17.78 14.57 12.40
CA ALA A 200 -17.03 15.72 12.88
C ALA A 200 -17.85 16.55 13.88
N GLN A 201 -19.11 16.85 13.55
CA GLN A 201 -20.04 17.53 14.45
C GLN A 201 -20.29 16.75 15.74
N LYS A 202 -20.57 15.44 15.65
CA LYS A 202 -20.85 14.59 16.82
C LYS A 202 -19.63 14.44 17.73
N SER A 203 -18.43 14.38 17.16
CA SER A 203 -17.18 14.23 17.92
C SER A 203 -16.58 15.54 18.43
N ASP A 204 -17.09 16.66 17.96
CA ASP A 204 -16.56 18.04 18.17
C ASP A 204 -15.12 18.19 17.67
N ILE A 205 -14.77 17.55 16.54
CA ILE A 205 -13.47 17.69 15.89
C ILE A 205 -13.63 18.50 14.62
N LYS A 206 -12.97 19.67 14.55
CA LYS A 206 -13.10 20.62 13.44
C LYS A 206 -12.05 20.45 12.35
N LYS A 207 -10.96 19.71 12.62
CA LYS A 207 -9.82 19.56 11.71
C LYS A 207 -9.93 18.27 10.92
N ILE A 208 -9.86 18.37 9.59
CA ILE A 208 -9.95 17.24 8.67
C ILE A 208 -8.74 17.24 7.75
N ILE A 209 -8.07 16.09 7.64
CA ILE A 209 -7.05 15.84 6.64
C ILE A 209 -7.62 14.95 5.55
N ILE A 210 -7.40 15.30 4.30
CA ILE A 210 -7.76 14.49 3.15
C ILE A 210 -6.49 14.04 2.44
N GLN A 211 -6.26 12.72 2.41
CA GLN A 211 -5.19 12.08 1.64
C GLN A 211 -5.78 11.24 0.51
N ALA A 212 -6.12 11.86 -0.61
CA ALA A 212 -6.59 11.13 -1.78
C ALA A 212 -5.46 10.33 -2.45
N HIS A 213 -5.80 9.18 -3.00
CA HIS A 213 -4.84 8.35 -3.74
C HIS A 213 -4.24 9.13 -4.93
N PRO A 214 -2.91 9.02 -5.21
CA PRO A 214 -2.24 9.79 -6.27
C PRO A 214 -2.85 9.63 -7.68
N ASN A 215 -3.48 8.50 -7.95
CA ASN A 215 -4.12 8.20 -9.23
C ASN A 215 -5.60 8.62 -9.30
N THR A 216 -6.14 9.29 -8.28
CA THR A 216 -7.55 9.75 -8.30
C THR A 216 -7.83 10.59 -9.55
N GLY A 217 -8.85 10.19 -10.31
CA GLY A 217 -9.23 10.83 -11.57
C GLY A 217 -8.24 10.54 -12.73
N HIS A 218 -7.46 9.48 -12.65
CA HIS A 218 -6.59 9.03 -13.74
C HIS A 218 -7.40 8.36 -14.85
N ARG A 219 -8.29 7.44 -14.49
CA ARG A 219 -9.19 6.76 -15.43
C ARG A 219 -10.41 7.61 -15.76
N ASP A 220 -11.04 8.23 -14.74
CA ASP A 220 -12.22 9.08 -14.89
C ASP A 220 -12.03 10.39 -14.11
N LYS A 221 -11.96 11.50 -14.86
CA LYS A 221 -11.74 12.84 -14.30
C LYS A 221 -12.85 13.31 -13.34
N LYS A 222 -14.05 12.68 -13.37
CA LYS A 222 -15.14 12.99 -12.46
C LYS A 222 -14.75 12.81 -11.00
N TYR A 223 -13.90 11.83 -10.67
CA TYR A 223 -13.46 11.60 -9.30
C TYR A 223 -12.67 12.77 -8.70
N ARG A 224 -11.91 13.51 -9.51
CA ARG A 224 -11.30 14.77 -9.06
C ARG A 224 -12.34 15.85 -8.79
N LYS A 225 -13.39 15.92 -9.62
CA LYS A 225 -14.50 16.86 -9.42
C LYS A 225 -15.21 16.54 -8.12
N TYR A 226 -15.54 15.28 -7.86
CA TYR A 226 -16.19 14.84 -6.61
C TYR A 226 -15.32 15.17 -5.37
N LEU A 227 -14.02 14.90 -5.43
CA LEU A 227 -13.08 15.27 -4.36
C LEU A 227 -13.11 16.78 -4.07
N ASN A 228 -13.01 17.61 -5.11
CA ASN A 228 -13.02 19.06 -4.96
C ASN A 228 -14.36 19.61 -4.46
N GLN A 229 -15.48 19.04 -4.90
CA GLN A 229 -16.81 19.38 -4.42
C GLN A 229 -16.98 19.00 -2.94
N GLY A 230 -16.51 17.81 -2.55
CA GLY A 230 -16.53 17.36 -1.17
C GLY A 230 -15.69 18.23 -0.24
N ILE A 231 -14.51 18.68 -0.67
CA ILE A 231 -13.69 19.64 0.10
C ILE A 231 -14.44 20.97 0.32
N LYS A 232 -15.08 21.50 -0.75
CA LYS A 232 -15.90 22.72 -0.62
C LYS A 232 -17.08 22.51 0.34
N PHE A 233 -17.73 21.35 0.24
CA PHE A 233 -18.83 20.96 1.13
C PHE A 233 -18.39 20.97 2.60
N LEU A 234 -17.27 20.30 2.96
CA LEU A 234 -16.78 20.30 4.33
C LEU A 234 -16.46 21.72 4.84
N LYS A 235 -15.83 22.55 4.01
CA LYS A 235 -15.50 23.94 4.35
C LYS A 235 -16.75 24.82 4.58
N SER A 236 -17.87 24.53 3.91
CA SER A 236 -19.14 25.26 4.12
C SER A 236 -19.78 25.00 5.50
N TYR A 237 -19.33 23.97 6.21
CA TYR A 237 -19.68 23.68 7.60
C TYR A 237 -18.66 24.18 8.63
N ASN A 238 -17.81 25.15 8.26
CA ASN A 238 -16.75 25.72 9.11
C ASN A 238 -15.72 24.68 9.61
N LEU A 239 -15.48 23.62 8.80
CA LEU A 239 -14.45 22.65 9.08
C LEU A 239 -13.12 23.09 8.45
N GLU A 240 -12.03 22.95 9.20
CA GLU A 240 -10.67 23.19 8.74
C GLU A 240 -10.19 22.00 7.91
N VAL A 241 -10.13 22.15 6.59
CA VAL A 241 -9.78 21.05 5.69
C VAL A 241 -8.40 21.25 5.11
N GLU A 242 -7.47 20.39 5.48
CA GLU A 242 -6.16 20.24 4.86
C GLU A 242 -6.19 19.15 3.79
N ASN A 243 -5.89 19.51 2.56
CA ASN A 243 -5.77 18.57 1.45
C ASN A 243 -4.29 18.27 1.21
N MET A 244 -3.85 17.05 1.51
CA MET A 244 -2.48 16.60 1.29
C MET A 244 -2.11 16.49 -0.20
N GLY A 245 -3.06 16.73 -1.08
CA GLY A 245 -2.90 16.86 -2.51
C GLY A 245 -2.84 15.51 -3.24
N ILE A 246 -3.40 15.50 -4.43
CA ILE A 246 -3.03 14.53 -5.46
C ILE A 246 -1.71 15.04 -6.02
N TYR A 247 -0.65 14.23 -5.98
CA TYR A 247 0.63 14.56 -6.62
C TYR A 247 0.42 14.74 -8.12
N ASN A 248 0.05 15.95 -8.53
CA ASN A 248 -0.10 16.29 -9.92
C ASN A 248 1.26 16.69 -10.50
N HIS A 249 1.78 15.88 -11.41
CA HIS A 249 2.94 16.20 -12.24
C HIS A 249 2.77 17.45 -13.14
N LYS A 250 1.58 18.07 -13.12
CA LYS A 250 1.23 19.28 -13.88
C LYS A 250 1.01 20.51 -12.99
N THR A 251 1.26 20.45 -11.69
CA THR A 251 1.17 21.66 -10.90
C THR A 251 2.28 22.61 -11.29
N SER A 252 1.85 23.79 -11.72
CA SER A 252 2.62 24.96 -12.07
C SER A 252 3.79 25.18 -11.12
N PHE A 253 4.89 25.67 -11.65
CA PHE A 253 6.11 26.10 -10.95
C PHE A 253 5.83 26.93 -9.68
N LEU A 254 4.74 27.70 -9.65
CA LEU A 254 4.27 28.50 -8.52
C LEU A 254 3.78 27.68 -7.30
N ASN A 255 3.17 26.50 -7.51
CA ASN A 255 2.71 25.64 -6.42
C ASN A 255 3.83 24.87 -5.72
N LYS A 256 5.05 24.81 -6.27
CA LYS A 256 6.22 24.26 -5.58
C LYS A 256 6.66 25.08 -4.37
N PHE A 257 6.35 26.35 -4.35
CA PHE A 257 6.69 27.25 -3.21
C PHE A 257 5.75 27.09 -2.03
N PHE A 258 4.48 26.70 -2.25
CA PHE A 258 3.48 26.54 -1.20
C PHE A 258 3.38 25.13 -0.62
N LEU A 259 4.00 24.13 -1.27
CA LEU A 259 4.05 22.73 -0.82
C LEU A 259 5.46 22.35 -0.33
N LYS A 260 6.16 23.26 0.36
CA LYS A 260 7.26 22.86 1.24
C LYS A 260 6.67 22.14 2.45
N ARG A 261 6.31 20.87 2.26
CA ARG A 261 6.14 19.98 3.39
C ARG A 261 7.48 19.92 4.13
N SER A 262 7.48 20.40 5.33
CA SER A 262 8.46 19.96 6.31
C SER A 262 8.33 18.42 6.37
N SER A 263 9.39 17.70 6.14
CA SER A 263 9.43 16.23 6.24
C SER A 263 9.27 15.74 7.70
N LYS A 264 8.80 16.59 8.59
CA LYS A 264 8.72 16.38 10.03
C LYS A 264 7.31 16.47 10.61
N ASP A 265 6.29 16.85 9.82
CA ASP A 265 4.95 17.02 10.37
C ASP A 265 4.30 15.65 10.60
N ILE A 266 4.14 15.32 11.88
CA ILE A 266 3.35 14.17 12.33
C ILE A 266 1.95 14.70 12.62
N TYR A 267 0.94 14.05 12.00
CA TYR A 267 -0.46 14.44 12.18
C TYR A 267 -1.13 13.56 13.24
N PRO A 268 -1.67 14.17 14.30
CA PRO A 268 -2.39 13.47 15.35
C PRO A 268 -3.81 13.12 14.88
N ILE A 269 -4.07 11.83 14.65
CA ILE A 269 -5.35 11.33 14.14
C ILE A 269 -6.16 10.68 15.26
N TYR A 270 -7.39 11.15 15.45
CA TYR A 270 -8.35 10.56 16.36
C TYR A 270 -9.13 9.40 15.70
N GLN A 271 -9.60 9.62 14.49
CA GLN A 271 -10.38 8.68 13.70
C GLN A 271 -10.03 8.81 12.22
N ALA A 272 -9.95 7.69 11.51
CA ALA A 272 -9.79 7.71 10.07
C ALA A 272 -10.99 7.09 9.35
N PHE A 273 -11.27 7.59 8.15
CA PHE A 273 -12.23 7.07 7.19
C PHE A 273 -11.47 6.67 5.94
N VAL A 274 -11.60 5.42 5.55
CA VAL A 274 -10.85 4.86 4.42
C VAL A 274 -11.79 4.10 3.48
N ASP A 275 -11.33 3.88 2.28
CA ASP A 275 -11.87 2.85 1.39
C ASP A 275 -11.08 1.56 1.59
N ILE A 276 -11.52 0.45 1.00
CA ILE A 276 -10.74 -0.78 0.94
C ILE A 276 -9.44 -0.50 0.19
N SER A 277 -8.34 -0.40 0.93
CA SER A 277 -7.03 -0.02 0.40
C SER A 277 -5.91 -0.40 1.37
N ALA A 278 -4.66 -0.21 0.96
CA ALA A 278 -3.51 -0.42 1.84
C ALA A 278 -3.46 0.57 3.04
N MET A 279 -4.23 1.65 3.00
CA MET A 279 -4.34 2.58 4.13
C MET A 279 -4.92 1.92 5.38
N GLU A 280 -5.83 0.94 5.23
CA GLU A 280 -6.36 0.16 6.33
C GLU A 280 -5.23 -0.43 7.20
N ILE A 281 -4.35 -1.21 6.59
CA ILE A 281 -3.28 -1.89 7.31
C ILE A 281 -2.20 -0.91 7.79
N GLN A 282 -1.93 0.13 7.00
CA GLN A 282 -0.97 1.17 7.37
C GLN A 282 -1.41 1.95 8.61
N LEU A 283 -2.71 2.26 8.73
CA LEU A 283 -3.27 2.95 9.89
C LEU A 283 -3.40 2.01 11.10
N LEU A 284 -3.75 0.75 10.86
CA LEU A 284 -3.78 -0.28 11.90
C LEU A 284 -2.41 -0.47 12.54
N ASN A 285 -1.33 -0.41 11.74
CA ASN A 285 0.05 -0.46 12.25
C ASN A 285 0.36 0.67 13.26
N GLU A 286 -0.31 1.81 13.14
CA GLU A 286 -0.22 2.96 14.04
C GLU A 286 -1.34 3.00 15.10
N TYR A 287 -2.12 1.91 15.25
CA TYR A 287 -3.28 1.81 16.17
C TYR A 287 -4.35 2.89 15.96
N ILE A 288 -4.46 3.46 14.76
CA ILE A 288 -5.46 4.47 14.44
C ILE A 288 -6.79 3.78 14.14
N PRO A 289 -7.87 4.09 14.86
CA PRO A 289 -9.21 3.55 14.58
C PRO A 289 -9.67 3.97 13.19
N ILE A 290 -10.27 3.03 12.45
CA ILE A 290 -10.76 3.27 11.10
C ILE A 290 -12.25 2.96 10.95
N PHE A 291 -12.90 3.67 10.02
CA PHE A 291 -14.14 3.26 9.39
C PHE A 291 -13.90 3.03 7.90
N ILE A 292 -14.50 1.98 7.34
CA ILE A 292 -14.33 1.61 5.93
C ILE A 292 -15.61 1.87 5.16
N PHE A 293 -15.51 2.66 4.09
CA PHE A 293 -16.59 2.78 3.10
C PHE A 293 -16.60 1.58 2.18
N ILE A 294 -17.74 0.90 2.11
CA ILE A 294 -17.95 -0.25 1.22
C ILE A 294 -19.03 0.09 0.21
N ASN A 295 -18.75 -0.15 -1.06
CA ASN A 295 -19.79 -0.11 -2.09
C ASN A 295 -20.66 -1.36 -1.97
N LYS A 296 -21.98 -1.18 -1.73
CA LYS A 296 -22.97 -2.24 -1.52
C LYS A 296 -22.99 -3.32 -2.61
N THR A 297 -22.52 -3.02 -3.81
CA THR A 297 -22.56 -3.93 -4.96
C THR A 297 -21.38 -4.90 -5.00
N LYS A 298 -20.41 -4.81 -4.07
CA LYS A 298 -19.19 -5.61 -4.12
C LYS A 298 -18.86 -6.20 -2.76
N ASN A 299 -18.82 -7.53 -2.69
CA ASN A 299 -18.15 -8.27 -1.62
C ASN A 299 -16.65 -8.06 -1.76
N ALA A 300 -16.16 -6.96 -1.21
CA ALA A 300 -14.85 -6.46 -1.56
C ALA A 300 -13.83 -6.68 -0.44
N ILE A 301 -14.24 -7.12 0.76
CA ILE A 301 -13.33 -7.43 1.85
C ILE A 301 -13.03 -8.92 1.82
N VAL A 302 -11.84 -9.24 1.41
CA VAL A 302 -11.25 -10.58 1.56
C VAL A 302 -10.97 -10.80 3.06
N ASN A 303 -11.18 -12.01 3.57
CA ASN A 303 -11.09 -12.40 5.00
C ASN A 303 -12.22 -11.87 5.89
N LYS A 304 -13.30 -11.34 5.33
CA LYS A 304 -14.42 -10.85 6.14
C LYS A 304 -14.96 -11.91 7.10
N GLN A 305 -14.97 -13.16 6.70
CA GLN A 305 -15.49 -14.26 7.54
C GLN A 305 -14.66 -14.46 8.82
N ILE A 306 -13.32 -14.35 8.72
CA ILE A 306 -12.42 -14.54 9.86
C ILE A 306 -12.55 -13.39 10.86
N LEU A 307 -12.74 -12.16 10.35
CA LEU A 307 -12.82 -10.95 11.16
C LEU A 307 -14.21 -10.31 11.09
N LYS A 308 -15.25 -11.12 11.00
CA LYS A 308 -16.61 -10.65 10.77
C LYS A 308 -17.03 -9.57 11.76
N ASP A 309 -16.85 -9.81 13.04
CA ASP A 309 -17.27 -8.88 14.09
C ASP A 309 -16.52 -7.55 14.03
N TYR A 310 -15.24 -7.60 13.69
CA TYR A 310 -14.44 -6.39 13.46
C TYR A 310 -14.97 -5.59 12.27
N TYR A 311 -15.13 -6.24 11.11
CA TYR A 311 -15.58 -5.56 9.90
C TYR A 311 -17.04 -5.10 9.99
N ASP A 312 -17.91 -5.83 10.69
CA ASP A 312 -19.28 -5.40 10.92
C ASP A 312 -19.36 -4.12 11.76
N LYS A 313 -18.41 -3.91 12.71
CA LYS A 313 -18.32 -2.68 13.51
C LYS A 313 -17.77 -1.48 12.72
N ILE A 314 -16.79 -1.68 11.85
CA ILE A 314 -16.08 -0.58 11.16
C ILE A 314 -16.60 -0.27 9.76
N THR A 315 -17.45 -1.13 9.20
CA THR A 315 -17.98 -0.96 7.83
C THR A 315 -19.13 0.02 7.78
N ILE A 316 -19.01 1.06 6.96
CA ILE A 316 -20.08 2.02 6.68
C ILE A 316 -20.82 1.57 5.43
N GLN A 317 -22.04 1.07 5.59
CA GLN A 317 -22.92 0.64 4.50
C GLN A 317 -24.16 1.52 4.33
N SER A 318 -24.50 2.31 5.36
CA SER A 318 -25.67 3.18 5.42
C SER A 318 -25.36 4.42 6.26
N ASP A 319 -26.33 5.31 6.45
CA ASP A 319 -26.21 6.54 7.25
C ASP A 319 -25.96 6.32 8.76
N VAL A 320 -25.97 5.07 9.22
CA VAL A 320 -25.72 4.73 10.63
C VAL A 320 -24.21 4.69 10.86
N ILE A 321 -23.70 5.70 11.56
CA ILE A 321 -22.30 5.76 12.01
C ILE A 321 -22.24 5.08 13.37
N GLN A 322 -21.54 3.95 13.43
CA GLN A 322 -21.16 3.37 14.72
C GLN A 322 -20.05 4.22 15.32
N THR A 323 -20.27 4.74 16.53
CA THR A 323 -19.35 5.71 17.16
C THR A 323 -18.37 5.08 18.14
N GLU A 324 -18.41 3.78 18.34
CA GLU A 324 -17.51 3.10 19.25
C GLU A 324 -16.18 2.76 18.61
N SER A 325 -15.09 3.18 19.27
CA SER A 325 -13.74 2.77 18.91
C SER A 325 -13.60 1.26 19.11
N VAL A 326 -13.01 0.56 18.16
CA VAL A 326 -12.73 -0.87 18.30
C VAL A 326 -11.69 -1.07 19.40
N LYS A 327 -12.09 -1.67 20.53
CA LYS A 327 -11.21 -1.90 21.69
C LYS A 327 -10.14 -2.99 21.45
N GLU A 328 -10.28 -3.75 20.37
CA GLU A 328 -9.49 -4.96 20.09
C GLU A 328 -8.43 -4.73 18.99
N LEU A 329 -7.97 -3.50 18.80
CA LEU A 329 -7.02 -3.17 17.71
C LEU A 329 -5.70 -3.94 17.80
N GLU A 330 -5.25 -4.34 19.00
CA GLU A 330 -4.02 -5.11 19.16
C GLU A 330 -4.14 -6.50 18.56
N GLN A 331 -5.21 -7.25 18.89
CA GLN A 331 -5.44 -8.59 18.35
C GLN A 331 -5.59 -8.55 16.82
N ILE A 332 -6.33 -7.54 16.32
CA ILE A 332 -6.49 -7.36 14.88
C ILE A 332 -5.17 -7.03 14.22
N LYS A 333 -4.36 -6.17 14.84
CA LYS A 333 -3.03 -5.84 14.35
C LYS A 333 -2.13 -7.07 14.29
N ASP A 334 -2.11 -7.91 15.31
CA ASP A 334 -1.29 -9.13 15.36
C ASP A 334 -1.68 -10.12 14.26
N PHE A 335 -2.97 -10.18 13.90
CA PHE A 335 -3.43 -10.98 12.76
C PHE A 335 -2.98 -10.40 11.41
N TYR A 336 -2.97 -9.06 11.27
CA TYR A 336 -2.54 -8.42 10.02
C TYR A 336 -1.03 -8.27 9.89
N ILE A 337 -0.30 -8.15 11.02
CA ILE A 337 1.12 -7.82 11.06
C ILE A 337 1.83 -8.80 11.97
N GLY A 338 2.32 -9.88 11.39
CA GLY A 338 3.01 -10.96 12.08
C GLY A 338 4.25 -11.43 11.32
N TYR A 339 5.00 -12.32 11.91
CA TYR A 339 6.26 -12.81 11.34
C TYR A 339 6.26 -14.33 11.25
N SER A 340 6.85 -14.89 10.20
CA SER A 340 7.04 -16.34 10.08
C SER A 340 8.08 -16.87 11.07
N PHE A 341 9.05 -16.04 11.48
CA PHE A 341 10.15 -16.40 12.35
C PHE A 341 10.30 -15.33 13.43
N ASP A 342 10.49 -15.76 14.69
CA ASP A 342 10.53 -14.86 15.85
C ASP A 342 11.69 -13.88 15.81
N GLU A 343 12.84 -14.27 15.28
CA GLU A 343 14.01 -13.42 15.13
C GLU A 343 13.73 -12.15 14.31
N LEU A 344 12.80 -12.22 13.36
CA LEU A 344 12.44 -11.07 12.53
C LEU A 344 11.84 -9.92 13.33
N LYS A 345 11.19 -10.20 14.47
CA LYS A 345 10.56 -9.19 15.32
C LYS A 345 11.56 -8.15 15.82
N SER A 346 12.76 -8.60 16.20
CA SER A 346 13.82 -7.74 16.77
C SER A 346 14.67 -7.02 15.73
N MET A 347 14.57 -7.39 14.45
CA MET A 347 15.39 -6.84 13.37
C MET A 347 14.84 -5.52 12.83
N THR A 348 15.73 -4.64 12.36
CA THR A 348 15.36 -3.49 11.54
C THR A 348 14.88 -3.93 10.16
N LYS A 349 14.13 -3.09 9.44
CA LYS A 349 13.54 -3.43 8.14
C LYS A 349 14.58 -3.91 7.11
N ASN A 350 15.75 -3.26 7.02
CA ASN A 350 16.81 -3.69 6.11
C ASN A 350 17.44 -5.02 6.51
N LYS A 351 17.65 -5.26 7.81
CA LYS A 351 18.16 -6.56 8.29
C LYS A 351 17.19 -7.70 8.01
N ARG A 352 15.87 -7.45 8.08
CA ARG A 352 14.86 -8.42 7.66
C ARG A 352 14.95 -8.74 6.17
N VAL A 353 15.22 -7.75 5.34
CA VAL A 353 15.42 -7.96 3.89
C VAL A 353 16.72 -8.71 3.63
N ASP A 354 17.80 -8.42 4.36
CA ASP A 354 19.06 -9.19 4.27
C ASP A 354 18.83 -10.64 4.68
N TRP A 355 18.14 -10.86 5.81
CA TRP A 355 17.74 -12.20 6.27
C TRP A 355 16.93 -12.94 5.20
N LEU A 356 15.94 -12.28 4.57
CA LEU A 356 15.13 -12.88 3.51
C LEU A 356 15.99 -13.32 2.33
N VAL A 357 16.95 -12.47 1.90
CA VAL A 357 17.88 -12.81 0.81
C VAL A 357 18.73 -14.04 1.18
N ASP A 358 19.24 -14.09 2.40
CA ASP A 358 20.05 -15.22 2.88
C ASP A 358 19.22 -16.50 3.00
N PHE A 359 18.00 -16.39 3.53
CA PHE A 359 17.06 -17.50 3.68
C PHE A 359 16.79 -18.18 2.33
N VAL A 360 16.31 -17.40 1.33
CA VAL A 360 15.97 -17.95 0.03
C VAL A 360 17.17 -18.41 -0.79
N SER A 361 18.37 -17.89 -0.50
CA SER A 361 19.61 -18.26 -1.18
C SER A 361 20.18 -19.59 -0.67
N LYS A 362 19.87 -19.99 0.57
CA LYS A 362 20.32 -21.26 1.17
C LYS A 362 19.49 -22.47 0.70
N GLU A 363 18.25 -22.24 0.26
CA GLU A 363 17.41 -23.29 -0.32
C GLU A 363 17.90 -23.68 -1.73
N ASN A 364 19.02 -24.38 -1.79
CA ASN A 364 19.45 -25.01 -3.04
C ASN A 364 18.54 -26.21 -3.34
N TYR A 365 17.85 -26.16 -4.46
CA TYR A 365 17.07 -27.27 -5.04
C TYR A 365 17.94 -28.48 -5.46
N GLY A 366 19.03 -28.75 -4.76
CA GLY A 366 20.04 -29.71 -5.22
C GLY A 366 20.46 -30.82 -4.29
N ASN A 367 20.06 -30.82 -3.01
CA ASN A 367 20.59 -31.81 -2.04
C ASN A 367 19.50 -32.57 -1.27
N LYS A 368 18.45 -33.03 -1.94
CA LYS A 368 17.58 -34.10 -1.44
C LYS A 368 17.11 -34.96 -2.62
N ILE A 369 17.98 -35.77 -3.14
CA ILE A 369 17.68 -37.03 -3.77
C ILE A 369 18.51 -38.09 -3.09
#